data_eda1710d36bf06701b35e28d4c3dca52
#
_entry.id   eda1710d36bf06701b35e28d4c3dca52
#
_cell.length_a   1.000
_cell.length_b   1.000
_cell.length_c   1.000
_cell.angle_alpha   90.00
_cell.angle_beta   90.00
_cell.angle_gamma   90.00
#
_symmetry.space_group_name_H-M   'P 1'
#
loop_
_entity.id
_entity.type
_entity.pdbx_description
1 polymer ?
#
loop_
_entity_poly.entity_id
_entity_poly.type
_entity_poly.pdbx_seq_one_letter_code
_entity_poly.pdbx_strand_id
1 'polypeptide(L)'
;MSTKARAAVLAMSLGLAAAALASTPNVEVAIQAHKEVVTIDAHGKKAVTLVPATEAGTGDTIVYTLRAKNSGTGTAVDPRIEDPIPAGTVLVVDSVKKDGYRVEASLDGGSTWQSFPATVSHTTPAGTQETVPAPAESYTTLRWVLNGPLQPGDGKDVTFKVRIR
;
A
#
# COMPACT_ATOMS: atom_id res chain seq x y z
N MET A 1 -87.70 -15.11 -0.45
CA MET A 1 -86.56 -14.96 -1.37
C MET A 1 -85.42 -14.31 -0.60
N SER A 2 -84.42 -15.07 -0.25
CA SER A 2 -83.32 -14.63 0.65
C SER A 2 -82.05 -14.42 -0.17
N THR A 3 -81.57 -13.20 -0.29
CA THR A 3 -80.40 -12.82 -1.02
C THR A 3 -79.22 -12.81 -0.04
N LYS A 4 -78.32 -13.82 -0.15
CA LYS A 4 -77.09 -13.92 0.66
C LYS A 4 -76.01 -13.02 0.02
N ALA A 5 -75.65 -11.93 0.70
CA ALA A 5 -74.49 -11.12 0.37
C ALA A 5 -73.18 -11.87 0.71
N ARG A 6 -72.30 -12.06 -0.26
CA ARG A 6 -70.95 -12.61 -0.06
C ARG A 6 -70.01 -11.43 0.15
N ALA A 7 -69.44 -11.32 1.34
CA ALA A 7 -68.33 -10.41 1.62
C ALA A 7 -67.01 -10.99 1.06
N ALA A 8 -66.35 -10.29 0.14
CA ALA A 8 -65.01 -10.61 -0.36
C ALA A 8 -64.00 -9.92 0.58
N VAL A 9 -63.21 -10.75 1.29
CA VAL A 9 -62.07 -10.26 2.06
C VAL A 9 -60.87 -10.13 1.13
N LEU A 10 -60.46 -8.89 0.83
CA LEU A 10 -59.25 -8.57 0.09
C LEU A 10 -58.06 -8.61 1.05
N ALA A 11 -57.26 -9.67 1.02
CA ALA A 11 -56.01 -9.75 1.77
C ALA A 11 -54.94 -8.94 1.05
N MET A 12 -54.60 -7.78 1.60
CA MET A 12 -53.51 -6.91 1.12
C MET A 12 -52.19 -7.44 1.71
N SER A 13 -51.43 -8.19 0.92
CA SER A 13 -50.10 -8.63 1.30
C SER A 13 -49.14 -7.44 1.20
N LEU A 14 -48.73 -6.91 2.36
CA LEU A 14 -47.68 -5.89 2.47
C LEU A 14 -46.32 -6.59 2.24
N GLY A 15 -45.81 -6.53 1.01
CA GLY A 15 -44.48 -6.99 0.65
C GLY A 15 -43.43 -6.06 1.28
N LEU A 16 -42.74 -6.56 2.32
CA LEU A 16 -41.60 -5.88 2.91
C LEU A 16 -40.41 -6.05 1.94
N ALA A 17 -40.16 -5.05 1.08
CA ALA A 17 -38.95 -5.00 0.28
C ALA A 17 -37.79 -4.70 1.22
N ALA A 18 -36.99 -5.74 1.55
CA ALA A 18 -35.72 -5.56 2.21
C ALA A 18 -34.78 -4.85 1.23
N ALA A 19 -34.47 -3.57 1.48
CA ALA A 19 -33.42 -2.86 0.78
C ALA A 19 -32.08 -3.56 1.11
N ALA A 20 -31.49 -4.24 0.15
CA ALA A 20 -30.15 -4.76 0.28
C ALA A 20 -29.19 -3.57 0.39
N LEU A 21 -28.62 -3.35 1.56
CA LEU A 21 -27.55 -2.37 1.74
C LEU A 21 -26.36 -2.83 0.90
N ALA A 22 -25.98 -2.03 -0.09
CA ALA A 22 -24.82 -2.30 -0.91
C ALA A 22 -23.58 -2.31 -0.02
N SER A 23 -22.87 -3.44 -0.01
CA SER A 23 -21.62 -3.62 0.72
C SER A 23 -20.50 -2.95 -0.07
N THR A 24 -19.92 -1.86 0.44
CA THR A 24 -18.88 -1.07 -0.23
C THR A 24 -17.55 -1.16 0.52
N PRO A 25 -16.43 -1.44 -0.18
CA PRO A 25 -15.12 -1.35 0.44
C PRO A 25 -14.73 0.12 0.63
N ASN A 26 -13.99 0.41 1.71
CA ASN A 26 -13.35 1.70 1.96
C ASN A 26 -11.95 1.44 2.52
N VAL A 27 -10.92 1.54 1.66
CA VAL A 27 -9.54 1.32 2.08
C VAL A 27 -8.88 2.66 2.38
N GLU A 28 -8.53 2.86 3.63
CA GLU A 28 -7.80 4.01 4.12
C GLU A 28 -6.33 3.66 4.32
N VAL A 29 -5.40 4.58 3.97
CA VAL A 29 -3.97 4.39 4.18
C VAL A 29 -3.47 5.46 5.15
N ALA A 30 -2.93 5.00 6.29
CA ALA A 30 -2.23 5.85 7.24
C ALA A 30 -0.71 5.69 7.04
N ILE A 31 0.02 6.81 7.02
CA ILE A 31 1.47 6.84 6.82
C ILE A 31 2.14 7.32 8.11
N GLN A 32 3.18 6.61 8.54
CA GLN A 32 4.04 7.00 9.65
C GLN A 32 5.49 7.04 9.18
N ALA A 33 6.22 8.07 9.60
CA ALA A 33 7.64 8.24 9.31
C ALA A 33 8.44 8.23 10.63
N HIS A 34 9.45 7.37 10.70
CA HIS A 34 10.37 7.29 11.81
C HIS A 34 11.81 7.39 11.32
N LYS A 35 12.65 8.05 12.11
CA LYS A 35 14.09 8.10 11.87
C LYS A 35 14.76 6.90 12.56
N GLU A 36 15.67 6.24 11.85
CA GLU A 36 16.55 5.23 12.44
C GLU A 36 17.68 5.93 13.23
N VAL A 37 17.80 5.57 14.49
CA VAL A 37 18.93 5.96 15.33
C VAL A 37 19.73 4.69 15.65
N VAL A 38 20.98 4.66 15.20
CA VAL A 38 21.91 3.56 15.49
C VAL A 38 22.68 3.91 16.75
N THR A 39 22.55 3.10 17.80
CA THR A 39 23.34 3.19 19.02
C THR A 39 24.31 2.01 19.10
N ILE A 40 25.47 2.24 19.71
CA ILE A 40 26.45 1.19 19.97
C ILE A 40 26.59 1.08 21.48
N ASP A 41 26.32 -0.10 22.04
CA ASP A 41 26.47 -0.33 23.47
C ASP A 41 27.94 -0.46 23.91
N ALA A 42 28.18 -0.53 25.19
CA ALA A 42 29.52 -0.64 25.76
C ALA A 42 30.29 -1.91 25.33
N HIS A 43 29.61 -2.89 24.75
CA HIS A 43 30.17 -4.15 24.24
C HIS A 43 30.35 -4.11 22.68
N GLY A 44 30.13 -2.95 22.02
CA GLY A 44 30.23 -2.79 20.59
C GLY A 44 29.04 -3.33 19.79
N LYS A 45 27.95 -3.75 20.45
CA LYS A 45 26.75 -4.23 19.79
C LYS A 45 25.92 -3.06 19.27
N LYS A 46 25.59 -3.10 17.97
CA LYS A 46 24.70 -2.13 17.34
C LYS A 46 23.25 -2.43 17.70
N ALA A 47 22.52 -1.41 18.13
CA ALA A 47 21.07 -1.41 18.27
C ALA A 47 20.47 -0.32 17.38
N VAL A 48 19.37 -0.63 16.71
CA VAL A 48 18.60 0.32 15.90
C VAL A 48 17.32 0.64 16.64
N THR A 49 17.10 1.92 16.90
CA THR A 49 15.86 2.43 17.52
C THR A 49 15.16 3.34 16.53
N LEU A 50 13.84 3.24 16.46
CA LEU A 50 13.00 4.12 15.66
C LEU A 50 12.47 5.25 16.55
N VAL A 51 12.71 6.49 16.14
CA VAL A 51 12.19 7.69 16.81
C VAL A 51 11.33 8.48 15.81
N PRO A 52 10.36 9.30 16.27
CA PRO A 52 9.60 10.14 15.34
C PRO A 52 10.51 10.99 14.46
N ALA A 53 10.22 11.07 13.15
CA ALA A 53 11.04 11.79 12.17
C ALA A 53 10.74 13.31 12.18
N THR A 54 10.63 13.93 13.37
CA THR A 54 10.35 15.37 13.52
C THR A 54 11.54 16.25 13.18
N GLU A 55 12.75 15.71 13.33
CA GLU A 55 14.02 16.38 13.04
C GLU A 55 14.90 15.42 12.24
N ALA A 56 14.83 15.54 10.93
CA ALA A 56 15.61 14.70 10.03
C ALA A 56 16.51 15.58 9.16
N GLY A 57 17.78 15.19 9.01
CA GLY A 57 18.79 15.91 8.24
C GLY A 57 19.47 15.01 7.20
N THR A 58 20.34 15.61 6.38
CA THR A 58 21.13 14.89 5.37
C THR A 58 21.87 13.69 5.97
N GLY A 59 21.76 12.55 5.32
CA GLY A 59 22.37 11.29 5.75
C GLY A 59 21.48 10.42 6.64
N ASP A 60 20.41 10.99 7.22
CA ASP A 60 19.48 10.22 8.03
C ASP A 60 18.69 9.19 7.21
N THR A 61 18.38 8.07 7.83
CA THR A 61 17.50 7.03 7.27
C THR A 61 16.12 7.15 7.88
N ILE A 62 15.12 7.33 7.03
CA ILE A 62 13.70 7.40 7.40
C ILE A 62 13.02 6.11 7.02
N VAL A 63 12.30 5.53 7.96
CA VAL A 63 11.44 4.36 7.79
C VAL A 63 10.01 4.83 7.62
N TYR A 64 9.44 4.58 6.47
CA TYR A 64 8.02 4.76 6.21
C TYR A 64 7.27 3.47 6.50
N THR A 65 6.19 3.57 7.25
CA THR A 65 5.22 2.49 7.48
C THR A 65 3.86 2.96 7.00
N LEU A 66 3.33 2.26 6.01
CA LEU A 66 1.99 2.52 5.49
C LEU A 66 1.08 1.40 5.96
N ARG A 67 0.00 1.78 6.63
CA ARG A 67 -1.05 0.86 7.07
C ARG A 67 -2.28 1.08 6.24
N ALA A 68 -2.62 0.12 5.38
CA ALA A 68 -3.91 0.06 4.71
C ALA A 68 -4.92 -0.67 5.60
N LYS A 69 -6.11 -0.10 5.78
CA LYS A 69 -7.22 -0.70 6.53
C LYS A 69 -8.50 -0.58 5.74
N ASN A 70 -9.25 -1.67 5.60
CA ASN A 70 -10.60 -1.62 5.05
C ASN A 70 -11.60 -1.30 6.15
N SER A 71 -12.01 -0.03 6.24
CA SER A 71 -13.03 0.47 7.18
C SER A 71 -14.47 0.37 6.62
N GLY A 72 -14.61 -0.13 5.38
CA GLY A 72 -15.90 -0.34 4.73
C GLY A 72 -16.62 -1.60 5.17
N THR A 73 -17.78 -1.84 4.58
CA THR A 73 -18.62 -3.04 4.80
C THR A 73 -18.43 -4.10 3.72
N GLY A 74 -17.75 -3.76 2.61
CA GLY A 74 -17.46 -4.65 1.50
C GLY A 74 -16.00 -5.09 1.45
N THR A 75 -15.75 -6.22 0.78
CA THR A 75 -14.41 -6.74 0.52
C THR A 75 -13.74 -5.89 -0.57
N ALA A 76 -12.53 -5.40 -0.31
CA ALA A 76 -11.70 -4.77 -1.34
C ALA A 76 -10.98 -5.85 -2.13
N VAL A 77 -11.23 -5.89 -3.45
CA VAL A 77 -10.60 -6.84 -4.38
C VAL A 77 -9.36 -6.17 -4.99
N ASP A 78 -8.24 -6.90 -5.08
CA ASP A 78 -6.96 -6.43 -5.60
C ASP A 78 -6.50 -5.07 -5.03
N PRO A 79 -6.50 -4.91 -3.70
CA PRO A 79 -6.13 -3.64 -3.09
C PRO A 79 -4.66 -3.33 -3.35
N ARG A 80 -4.37 -2.04 -3.58
CA ARG A 80 -3.03 -1.52 -3.89
C ARG A 80 -2.68 -0.41 -2.91
N ILE A 81 -1.42 -0.39 -2.50
CA ILE A 81 -0.84 0.71 -1.74
C ILE A 81 0.23 1.33 -2.64
N GLU A 82 0.09 2.61 -2.93
CA GLU A 82 1.06 3.36 -3.73
C GLU A 82 1.64 4.48 -2.88
N ASP A 83 2.95 4.68 -2.95
CA ASP A 83 3.62 5.77 -2.24
C ASP A 83 4.77 6.33 -3.09
N PRO A 84 4.78 7.65 -3.33
CA PRO A 84 5.89 8.30 -4.00
C PRO A 84 7.12 8.35 -3.09
N ILE A 85 8.32 8.17 -3.65
CA ILE A 85 9.57 8.40 -2.96
C ILE A 85 9.72 9.92 -2.75
N PRO A 86 9.85 10.40 -1.49
CA PRO A 86 9.89 11.83 -1.23
C PRO A 86 11.07 12.53 -1.93
N ALA A 87 10.83 13.72 -2.47
CA ALA A 87 11.88 14.52 -3.08
C ALA A 87 13.02 14.80 -2.08
N GLY A 88 14.26 14.80 -2.56
CA GLY A 88 15.44 14.97 -1.70
C GLY A 88 15.85 13.69 -0.96
N THR A 89 15.26 12.56 -1.29
CA THR A 89 15.63 11.27 -0.69
C THR A 89 16.04 10.23 -1.74
N VAL A 90 16.63 9.13 -1.29
CA VAL A 90 17.03 7.97 -2.11
C VAL A 90 16.46 6.72 -1.48
N LEU A 91 15.83 5.86 -2.28
CA LEU A 91 15.31 4.57 -1.82
C LEU A 91 16.44 3.67 -1.31
N VAL A 92 16.28 3.07 -0.14
CA VAL A 92 17.11 1.95 0.30
C VAL A 92 16.50 0.66 -0.27
N VAL A 93 16.93 0.25 -1.45
CA VAL A 93 16.30 -0.80 -2.26
C VAL A 93 16.08 -2.10 -1.47
N ASP A 94 17.08 -2.54 -0.71
CA ASP A 94 17.01 -3.78 0.08
C ASP A 94 16.04 -3.70 1.28
N SER A 95 15.52 -2.51 1.58
CA SER A 95 14.55 -2.32 2.68
C SER A 95 13.12 -2.65 2.30
N VAL A 96 12.82 -2.77 1.01
CA VAL A 96 11.47 -3.01 0.52
C VAL A 96 11.08 -4.47 0.72
N LYS A 97 10.15 -4.71 1.65
CA LYS A 97 9.65 -6.06 1.93
C LYS A 97 8.63 -6.50 0.88
N LYS A 98 8.74 -7.77 0.47
CA LYS A 98 7.90 -8.39 -0.57
C LYS A 98 6.95 -9.45 0.00
N ASP A 99 7.09 -9.82 1.28
CA ASP A 99 6.35 -10.92 1.88
C ASP A 99 4.83 -10.63 1.88
N GLY A 100 4.07 -11.43 1.14
CA GLY A 100 2.63 -11.25 1.01
C GLY A 100 2.19 -10.20 -0.02
N TYR A 101 3.13 -9.65 -0.82
CA TYR A 101 2.85 -8.61 -1.81
C TYR A 101 3.57 -8.89 -3.13
N ARG A 102 2.93 -8.50 -4.25
CA ARG A 102 3.64 -8.23 -5.49
C ARG A 102 4.05 -6.76 -5.48
N VAL A 103 5.35 -6.51 -5.51
CA VAL A 103 5.88 -5.15 -5.47
C VAL A 103 6.26 -4.70 -6.87
N GLU A 104 5.83 -3.52 -7.23
CA GLU A 104 6.13 -2.84 -8.49
C GLU A 104 6.80 -1.50 -8.19
N ALA A 105 7.62 -1.03 -9.10
CA ALA A 105 8.28 0.27 -9.02
C ALA A 105 8.08 1.07 -10.29
N SER A 106 8.01 2.36 -10.14
CA SER A 106 8.03 3.33 -11.23
C SER A 106 9.31 4.17 -11.15
N LEU A 107 9.87 4.47 -12.32
CA LEU A 107 11.02 5.36 -12.50
C LEU A 107 10.61 6.70 -13.13
N ASP A 108 9.33 6.88 -13.45
CA ASP A 108 8.78 8.00 -14.23
C ASP A 108 7.52 8.62 -13.60
N GLY A 109 7.47 8.64 -12.26
CA GLY A 109 6.38 9.28 -11.51
C GLY A 109 5.04 8.52 -11.55
N GLY A 110 5.08 7.20 -11.73
CA GLY A 110 3.87 6.37 -11.79
C GLY A 110 3.28 6.19 -13.18
N SER A 111 3.96 6.68 -14.23
CA SER A 111 3.48 6.57 -15.63
C SER A 111 3.64 5.14 -16.14
N THR A 112 4.76 4.50 -15.86
CA THR A 112 5.02 3.08 -16.17
C THR A 112 5.47 2.30 -14.93
N TRP A 113 5.22 0.99 -14.94
CA TRP A 113 5.47 0.12 -13.80
C TRP A 113 6.26 -1.11 -14.21
N GLN A 114 7.24 -1.48 -13.40
CA GLN A 114 8.05 -2.68 -13.53
C GLN A 114 7.99 -3.50 -12.24
N SER A 115 8.25 -4.80 -12.35
CA SER A 115 8.46 -5.62 -11.15
C SER A 115 9.64 -5.09 -10.34
N PHE A 116 9.50 -5.05 -9.01
CA PHE A 116 10.56 -4.60 -8.12
C PHE A 116 11.56 -5.74 -7.82
N PRO A 117 12.89 -5.50 -7.85
CA PRO A 117 13.55 -4.25 -8.22
C PRO A 117 13.46 -3.98 -9.74
N ALA A 118 13.32 -2.69 -10.10
CA ALA A 118 13.27 -2.28 -11.49
C ALA A 118 14.64 -2.41 -12.17
N THR A 119 14.63 -2.48 -13.49
CA THR A 119 15.83 -2.56 -14.31
C THR A 119 15.84 -1.47 -15.39
N VAL A 120 17.03 -1.11 -15.85
CA VAL A 120 17.24 -0.16 -16.94
C VAL A 120 18.18 -0.75 -18.00
N SER A 121 18.04 -0.32 -19.25
CA SER A 121 19.00 -0.63 -20.30
C SER A 121 20.25 0.24 -20.14
N HIS A 122 21.40 -0.37 -20.14
CA HIS A 122 22.71 0.29 -20.13
C HIS A 122 23.46 -0.08 -21.40
N THR A 123 24.05 0.91 -22.09
CA THR A 123 24.91 0.66 -23.24
C THR A 123 26.37 0.62 -22.77
N THR A 124 27.03 -0.52 -22.95
CA THR A 124 28.44 -0.68 -22.58
C THR A 124 29.35 0.15 -23.53
N PRO A 125 30.61 0.43 -23.15
CA PRO A 125 31.55 1.10 -24.03
C PRO A 125 31.81 0.36 -25.38
N ALA A 126 31.51 -0.93 -25.43
CA ALA A 126 31.60 -1.75 -26.66
C ALA A 126 30.32 -1.62 -27.54
N GLY A 127 29.33 -0.84 -27.15
CA GLY A 127 28.07 -0.65 -27.88
C GLY A 127 27.02 -1.73 -27.64
N THR A 128 27.24 -2.65 -26.70
CA THR A 128 26.28 -3.72 -26.36
C THR A 128 25.25 -3.19 -25.36
N GLN A 129 23.97 -3.54 -25.56
CA GLN A 129 22.90 -3.24 -24.59
C GLN A 129 22.82 -4.33 -23.52
N GLU A 130 22.88 -3.91 -22.26
CA GLU A 130 22.73 -4.79 -21.09
C GLU A 130 21.59 -4.30 -20.21
N THR A 131 20.86 -5.24 -19.60
CA THR A 131 19.85 -4.92 -18.59
C THR A 131 20.50 -4.98 -17.21
N VAL A 132 20.50 -3.87 -16.51
CA VAL A 132 21.10 -3.74 -15.18
C VAL A 132 20.06 -3.27 -14.16
N PRO A 133 20.24 -3.53 -12.84
CA PRO A 133 19.38 -2.97 -11.82
C PRO A 133 19.33 -1.45 -11.92
N ALA A 134 18.12 -0.87 -11.76
CA ALA A 134 17.94 0.58 -11.76
C ALA A 134 18.69 1.19 -10.56
N PRO A 135 19.40 2.32 -10.74
CA PRO A 135 20.00 3.07 -9.65
C PRO A 135 18.95 3.46 -8.59
N ALA A 136 19.34 3.45 -7.32
CA ALA A 136 18.43 3.76 -6.21
C ALA A 136 17.79 5.16 -6.34
N GLU A 137 18.48 6.09 -6.95
CA GLU A 137 18.04 7.47 -7.22
C GLU A 137 16.96 7.58 -8.30
N SER A 138 16.81 6.54 -9.12
CA SER A 138 15.84 6.53 -10.22
C SER A 138 14.43 6.17 -9.78
N TYR A 139 14.28 5.58 -8.59
CA TYR A 139 12.95 5.20 -8.11
C TYR A 139 12.14 6.43 -7.72
N THR A 140 10.95 6.56 -8.29
CA THR A 140 10.03 7.67 -8.03
C THR A 140 8.80 7.26 -7.23
N THR A 141 8.33 6.03 -7.41
CA THR A 141 7.11 5.54 -6.75
C THR A 141 7.20 4.03 -6.54
N LEU A 142 6.69 3.55 -5.42
CA LEU A 142 6.50 2.14 -5.13
C LEU A 142 5.02 1.80 -5.10
N ARG A 143 4.68 0.57 -5.50
CA ARG A 143 3.33 0.01 -5.43
C ARG A 143 3.39 -1.39 -4.85
N TRP A 144 2.60 -1.65 -3.83
CA TRP A 144 2.36 -2.98 -3.28
C TRP A 144 0.96 -3.43 -3.70
N VAL A 145 0.88 -4.53 -4.44
CA VAL A 145 -0.37 -5.21 -4.76
C VAL A 145 -0.52 -6.36 -3.79
N LEU A 146 -1.58 -6.35 -3.00
CA LEU A 146 -1.81 -7.39 -2.01
C LEU A 146 -2.15 -8.72 -2.68
N ASN A 147 -1.60 -9.82 -2.16
CA ASN A 147 -1.91 -11.16 -2.63
C ASN A 147 -3.21 -11.64 -2.01
N GLY A 148 -4.33 -11.11 -2.49
CA GLY A 148 -5.67 -11.46 -2.05
C GLY A 148 -6.51 -10.28 -1.58
N PRO A 149 -7.80 -10.50 -1.32
CA PRO A 149 -8.73 -9.47 -0.93
C PRO A 149 -8.47 -8.98 0.51
N LEU A 150 -8.86 -7.74 0.78
CA LEU A 150 -8.86 -7.15 2.11
C LEU A 150 -10.30 -7.11 2.63
N GLN A 151 -10.60 -7.96 3.61
CA GLN A 151 -11.94 -8.06 4.19
C GLN A 151 -12.29 -6.80 5.02
N PRO A 152 -13.57 -6.52 5.28
CA PRO A 152 -13.97 -5.50 6.24
C PRO A 152 -13.27 -5.67 7.59
N GLY A 153 -12.65 -4.61 8.08
CA GLY A 153 -11.90 -4.59 9.34
C GLY A 153 -10.43 -5.04 9.23
N ASP A 154 -10.04 -5.71 8.15
CA ASP A 154 -8.65 -6.14 7.94
C ASP A 154 -7.71 -4.96 7.70
N GLY A 155 -6.45 -5.14 8.12
CA GLY A 155 -5.36 -4.21 7.86
C GLY A 155 -4.10 -4.91 7.37
N LYS A 156 -3.31 -4.20 6.59
CA LYS A 156 -2.01 -4.64 6.07
C LYS A 156 -1.00 -3.51 6.15
N ASP A 157 0.21 -3.82 6.58
CA ASP A 157 1.30 -2.87 6.73
C ASP A 157 2.38 -3.16 5.69
N VAL A 158 2.87 -2.12 5.03
CA VAL A 158 4.06 -2.17 4.18
C VAL A 158 5.09 -1.18 4.73
N THR A 159 6.37 -1.50 4.57
CA THR A 159 7.47 -0.65 5.03
C THR A 159 8.55 -0.56 3.98
N PHE A 160 9.15 0.62 3.89
CA PHE A 160 10.38 0.86 3.12
C PHE A 160 11.20 1.96 3.80
N LYS A 161 12.45 2.09 3.37
CA LYS A 161 13.36 3.10 3.90
C LYS A 161 13.87 3.99 2.79
N VAL A 162 14.11 5.24 3.15
CA VAL A 162 14.82 6.20 2.30
C VAL A 162 15.95 6.84 3.09
N ARG A 163 16.97 7.33 2.38
CA ARG A 163 18.04 8.16 2.95
C ARG A 163 17.88 9.59 2.44
N ILE A 164 17.97 10.57 3.34
CA ILE A 164 17.96 11.99 3.01
C ILE A 164 19.31 12.37 2.38
N ARG A 165 19.25 13.11 1.26
CA ARG A 165 20.43 13.66 0.55
C ARG A 165 20.96 14.93 1.18
#